data_51b9777519b993837c8cb49b83afcff0
#
_entry.id   51b9777519b993837c8cb49b83afcff0
#
_cell.length_a   1.000
_cell.length_b   1.000
_cell.length_c   1.000
_cell.angle_alpha   90.00
_cell.angle_beta   90.00
_cell.angle_gamma   90.00
#
_symmetry.space_group_name_H-M   'P 1'
#
loop_
_entity.id
_entity.type
_entity.pdbx_description
1 polymer ?
#
loop_
_entity_poly.entity_id
_entity_poly.type
_entity_poly.pdbx_seq_one_letter_code
_entity_poly.pdbx_strand_id
1 'polypeptide(L)'
;MITANYATYPAEGRLQSLKLSINSIINQVDLIRICFNGYKSIPEEFDHPKFECIIPPTDLTDLGKFHFLRVGEKYFTCDDDIIYPSDYAQYTLRHSRLAPVVTYHGRILNPLGNPKSYYRGGHQVYSFLDSCPNATKLHIPGTGVMMIDTDLAEIDPIPTSPLCMADLVFANACQSDIALIPHSGGWIKNNYVHGCITSRFTNKNADESEQIEQVKKLFIKFEL
;
A
#
# COMPACT_ATOMS: atom_id res chain seq x y z
N MET A 1 -0.07 -3.23 19.24
CA MET A 1 1.02 -2.35 18.77
C MET A 1 0.60 -1.71 17.45
N ILE A 2 0.94 -0.44 17.23
CA ILE A 2 0.65 0.28 15.97
C ILE A 2 1.98 0.40 15.22
N THR A 3 2.05 -0.12 13.99
CA THR A 3 3.29 -0.11 13.19
C THR A 3 3.07 0.54 11.83
N ALA A 4 4.08 1.26 11.32
CA ALA A 4 4.10 1.78 9.95
C ALA A 4 5.21 1.09 9.17
N ASN A 5 4.88 0.51 8.01
CA ASN A 5 5.73 -0.40 7.28
C ASN A 5 5.95 0.12 5.85
N TYR A 6 7.21 0.33 5.51
CA TYR A 6 7.66 0.92 4.27
C TYR A 6 8.52 -0.05 3.44
N ALA A 7 8.50 0.13 2.14
CA ALA A 7 9.52 -0.37 1.23
C ALA A 7 10.07 0.81 0.42
N THR A 8 11.39 0.86 0.25
CA THR A 8 12.07 1.90 -0.53
C THR A 8 13.25 1.31 -1.30
N TYR A 9 13.78 2.05 -2.27
CA TYR A 9 14.93 1.65 -3.08
C TYR A 9 15.84 2.85 -3.36
N PRO A 10 17.13 2.65 -3.69
CA PRO A 10 18.07 3.74 -3.88
C PRO A 10 17.82 4.43 -5.24
N ALA A 11 17.18 5.61 -5.19
CA ALA A 11 17.01 6.49 -6.32
C ALA A 11 17.15 7.95 -5.86
N GLU A 12 17.43 8.85 -6.81
CA GLU A 12 17.58 10.27 -6.53
C GLU A 12 16.32 10.84 -5.86
N GLY A 13 16.50 11.57 -4.76
CA GLY A 13 15.42 12.17 -3.99
C GLY A 13 14.57 11.21 -3.14
N ARG A 14 14.66 9.88 -3.36
CA ARG A 14 13.80 8.89 -2.71
C ARG A 14 14.02 8.82 -1.20
N LEU A 15 15.27 8.86 -0.74
CA LEU A 15 15.59 8.86 0.68
C LEU A 15 15.05 10.12 1.38
N GLN A 16 15.12 11.28 0.73
CA GLN A 16 14.57 12.52 1.28
C GLN A 16 13.03 12.45 1.35
N SER A 17 12.39 11.89 0.33
CA SER A 17 10.94 11.67 0.31
C SER A 17 10.50 10.73 1.44
N LEU A 18 11.20 9.61 1.63
CA LEU A 18 10.96 8.68 2.74
C LEU A 18 11.03 9.39 4.09
N LYS A 19 12.05 10.24 4.31
CA LYS A 19 12.18 11.01 5.57
C LYS A 19 10.98 11.94 5.79
N LEU A 20 10.52 12.62 4.77
CA LEU A 20 9.33 13.48 4.87
C LEU A 20 8.06 12.68 5.18
N SER A 21 7.88 11.54 4.51
CA SER A 21 6.79 10.62 4.79
C SER A 21 6.83 10.12 6.24
N ILE A 22 7.97 9.61 6.68
CA ILE A 22 8.18 9.13 8.06
C ILE A 22 7.91 10.23 9.08
N ASN A 23 8.44 11.43 8.87
CA ASN A 23 8.25 12.56 9.79
C ASN A 23 6.76 12.93 9.97
N SER A 24 5.94 12.66 8.97
CA SER A 24 4.50 12.92 9.04
C SER A 24 3.73 11.92 9.89
N ILE A 25 4.27 10.71 10.13
CA ILE A 25 3.56 9.63 10.85
C ILE A 25 4.28 9.15 12.12
N ILE A 26 5.57 9.47 12.31
CA ILE A 26 6.41 8.89 13.38
C ILE A 26 5.85 9.07 14.79
N ASN A 27 5.14 10.17 15.05
CA ASN A 27 4.52 10.42 16.35
C ASN A 27 3.16 9.76 16.53
N GLN A 28 2.65 9.07 15.52
CA GLN A 28 1.33 8.44 15.51
C GLN A 28 1.40 6.92 15.69
N VAL A 29 2.60 6.33 15.61
CA VAL A 29 2.83 4.88 15.64
C VAL A 29 3.86 4.51 16.70
N ASP A 30 3.85 3.25 17.13
CA ASP A 30 4.79 2.74 18.14
C ASP A 30 6.15 2.41 17.51
N LEU A 31 6.15 1.86 16.27
CA LEU A 31 7.34 1.38 15.57
C LEU A 31 7.22 1.66 14.06
N ILE A 32 8.33 1.98 13.43
CA ILE A 32 8.45 2.11 11.97
C ILE A 32 9.37 1.01 11.46
N ARG A 33 8.94 0.31 10.42
CA ARG A 33 9.70 -0.73 9.76
C ARG A 33 9.99 -0.36 8.33
N ILE A 34 11.21 -0.60 7.89
CA ILE A 34 11.66 -0.18 6.56
C ILE A 34 12.41 -1.34 5.88
N CYS A 35 11.93 -1.73 4.72
CA CYS A 35 12.61 -2.61 3.80
C CYS A 35 13.40 -1.77 2.79
N PHE A 36 14.72 -1.78 2.90
CA PHE A 36 15.65 -1.07 2.03
C PHE A 36 16.09 -1.96 0.86
N ASN A 37 15.28 -2.03 -0.19
CA ASN A 37 15.59 -2.83 -1.38
C ASN A 37 16.82 -2.28 -2.11
N GLY A 38 17.81 -3.13 -2.39
CA GLY A 38 18.99 -2.76 -3.18
C GLY A 38 19.97 -1.78 -2.53
N TYR A 39 19.78 -1.42 -1.26
CA TYR A 39 20.76 -0.63 -0.51
C TYR A 39 21.96 -1.50 -0.10
N LYS A 40 23.16 -0.88 0.04
CA LYS A 40 24.38 -1.54 0.51
C LYS A 40 24.49 -1.53 2.03
N SER A 41 23.92 -0.51 2.67
CA SER A 41 23.87 -0.35 4.13
C SER A 41 22.62 0.41 4.51
N ILE A 42 22.12 0.20 5.72
CA ILE A 42 21.05 1.01 6.30
C ILE A 42 21.63 2.40 6.60
N PRO A 43 20.99 3.50 6.16
CA PRO A 43 21.45 4.85 6.47
C PRO A 43 21.45 5.13 7.98
N GLU A 44 22.50 5.81 8.49
CA GLU A 44 22.74 6.02 9.93
C GLU A 44 21.57 6.70 10.65
N GLU A 45 20.83 7.55 9.98
CA GLU A 45 19.65 8.24 10.54
C GLU A 45 18.51 7.30 10.97
N PHE A 46 18.53 6.03 10.55
CA PHE A 46 17.58 4.99 10.97
C PHE A 46 18.13 4.07 12.05
N ASP A 47 19.33 4.35 12.58
CA ASP A 47 19.88 3.69 13.79
C ASP A 47 19.27 4.29 15.06
N HIS A 48 18.02 3.96 15.33
CA HIS A 48 17.26 4.49 16.47
C HIS A 48 16.21 3.44 16.89
N PRO A 49 15.91 3.26 18.19
CA PRO A 49 14.98 2.23 18.69
C PRO A 49 13.55 2.26 18.10
N LYS A 50 13.15 3.38 17.49
CA LYS A 50 11.85 3.51 16.82
C LYS A 50 11.84 2.89 15.42
N PHE A 51 12.98 2.42 14.92
CA PHE A 51 13.10 1.81 13.60
C PHE A 51 13.53 0.34 13.70
N GLU A 52 12.89 -0.49 12.90
CA GLU A 52 13.29 -1.86 12.60
C GLU A 52 13.53 -1.94 11.08
N CYS A 53 14.79 -2.07 10.67
CA CYS A 53 15.18 -1.95 9.27
C CYS A 53 15.83 -3.24 8.77
N ILE A 54 15.58 -3.57 7.50
CA ILE A 54 16.25 -4.67 6.81
C ILE A 54 16.77 -4.26 5.44
N ILE A 55 17.81 -4.95 4.98
CA ILE A 55 18.19 -5.03 3.58
C ILE A 55 17.91 -6.47 3.15
N PRO A 56 16.89 -6.74 2.34
CA PRO A 56 16.58 -8.10 1.94
C PRO A 56 17.65 -8.64 0.97
N PRO A 57 17.90 -9.96 0.96
CA PRO A 57 18.91 -10.56 0.06
C PRO A 57 18.53 -10.48 -1.43
N THR A 58 17.24 -10.31 -1.71
CA THR A 58 16.69 -10.10 -3.04
C THR A 58 15.75 -8.91 -3.01
N ASP A 59 15.59 -8.22 -4.14
CA ASP A 59 14.65 -7.11 -4.24
C ASP A 59 13.21 -7.63 -4.06
N LEU A 60 12.55 -7.16 -3.00
CA LEU A 60 11.15 -7.47 -2.69
C LEU A 60 10.18 -6.48 -3.32
N THR A 61 10.67 -5.50 -4.05
CA THR A 61 9.88 -4.42 -4.65
C THR A 61 9.03 -3.67 -3.61
N ASP A 62 7.83 -3.20 -3.97
CA ASP A 62 6.85 -2.61 -3.07
C ASP A 62 6.23 -3.62 -2.09
N LEU A 63 6.40 -4.93 -2.33
CA LEU A 63 6.01 -6.00 -1.41
C LEU A 63 6.86 -6.04 -0.14
N GLY A 64 8.04 -5.42 -0.13
CA GLY A 64 8.89 -5.31 1.04
C GLY A 64 8.20 -4.71 2.27
N LYS A 65 7.13 -3.90 2.08
CA LYS A 65 6.29 -3.36 3.16
C LYS A 65 5.50 -4.43 3.92
N PHE A 66 5.39 -5.67 3.40
CA PHE A 66 4.75 -6.80 4.07
C PHE A 66 5.74 -7.77 4.72
N HIS A 67 7.05 -7.52 4.60
CA HIS A 67 8.09 -8.41 5.14
C HIS A 67 7.91 -8.71 6.64
N PHE A 68 7.44 -7.73 7.39
CA PHE A 68 7.29 -7.82 8.84
C PHE A 68 5.86 -8.18 9.29
N LEU A 69 4.99 -8.59 8.38
CA LEU A 69 3.59 -8.88 8.70
C LEU A 69 3.49 -10.02 9.72
N ARG A 70 2.87 -9.74 10.86
CA ARG A 70 2.67 -10.69 11.96
C ARG A 70 1.40 -10.34 12.75
N VAL A 71 0.84 -11.31 13.46
CA VAL A 71 -0.34 -11.16 14.31
C VAL A 71 -0.05 -10.24 15.50
N GLY A 72 -1.06 -9.55 16.02
CA GLY A 72 -1.00 -8.71 17.21
C GLY A 72 -0.75 -7.22 16.91
N GLU A 73 -0.95 -6.77 15.69
CA GLU A 73 -0.63 -5.41 15.28
C GLU A 73 -1.78 -4.71 14.53
N LYS A 74 -1.85 -3.39 14.69
CA LYS A 74 -2.50 -2.49 13.74
C LYS A 74 -1.42 -2.09 12.74
N TYR A 75 -1.35 -2.81 11.64
CA TYR A 75 -0.26 -2.82 10.67
C TYR A 75 -0.58 -1.84 9.54
N PHE A 76 0.01 -0.66 9.59
CA PHE A 76 -0.10 0.33 8.51
C PHE A 76 0.93 0.02 7.43
N THR A 77 0.51 -0.04 6.18
CA THR A 77 1.40 -0.04 5.01
C THR A 77 1.45 1.37 4.43
N CYS A 78 2.65 1.83 4.19
CA CYS A 78 2.94 3.20 3.81
C CYS A 78 3.84 3.27 2.57
N ASP A 79 3.63 4.30 1.75
CA ASP A 79 4.54 4.62 0.65
C ASP A 79 5.50 5.76 1.03
N ASP A 80 6.69 5.71 0.50
CA ASP A 80 7.77 6.65 0.80
C ASP A 80 7.61 8.02 0.12
N ASP A 81 6.54 8.20 -0.67
CA ASP A 81 6.18 9.44 -1.36
C ASP A 81 4.79 9.98 -0.98
N ILE A 82 4.30 9.62 0.21
CA ILE A 82 3.03 10.12 0.76
C ILE A 82 3.26 10.87 2.07
N ILE A 83 2.61 12.01 2.24
CA ILE A 83 2.55 12.78 3.49
C ILE A 83 1.24 12.51 4.19
N TYR A 84 1.33 11.90 5.35
CA TYR A 84 0.18 11.52 6.19
C TYR A 84 -0.23 12.69 7.09
N PRO A 85 -1.54 12.97 7.25
CA PRO A 85 -2.00 14.01 8.17
C PRO A 85 -1.70 13.65 9.64
N SER A 86 -1.66 14.65 10.50
CA SER A 86 -1.25 14.49 11.91
C SER A 86 -2.19 13.60 12.76
N ASP A 87 -3.40 13.34 12.28
CA ASP A 87 -4.39 12.48 12.91
C ASP A 87 -4.66 11.18 12.12
N TYR A 88 -3.81 10.85 11.14
CA TYR A 88 -4.00 9.74 10.21
C TYR A 88 -4.22 8.40 10.91
N ALA A 89 -3.32 8.01 11.81
CA ALA A 89 -3.44 6.73 12.52
C ALA A 89 -4.67 6.71 13.43
N GLN A 90 -4.92 7.79 14.17
CA GLN A 90 -6.09 7.87 15.05
C GLN A 90 -7.41 7.82 14.27
N TYR A 91 -7.47 8.55 13.14
CA TYR A 91 -8.65 8.56 12.28
C TYR A 91 -8.89 7.17 11.68
N THR A 92 -7.84 6.49 11.18
CA THR A 92 -7.92 5.13 10.65
C THR A 92 -8.41 4.13 11.69
N LEU A 93 -7.86 4.18 12.92
CA LEU A 93 -8.26 3.29 14.01
C LEU A 93 -9.73 3.46 14.41
N ARG A 94 -10.29 4.67 14.35
CA ARG A 94 -11.73 4.88 14.59
C ARG A 94 -12.61 4.19 13.54
N HIS A 95 -12.08 3.95 12.34
CA HIS A 95 -12.78 3.32 11.23
C HIS A 95 -12.42 1.84 11.04
N SER A 96 -11.56 1.25 11.89
CA SER A 96 -11.15 -0.16 11.78
C SER A 96 -12.31 -1.16 11.92
N ARG A 97 -13.44 -0.73 12.50
CA ARG A 97 -14.66 -1.54 12.59
C ARG A 97 -15.37 -1.77 11.24
N LEU A 98 -15.00 -1.06 10.18
CA LEU A 98 -15.60 -1.21 8.85
C LEU A 98 -15.22 -2.56 8.22
N ALA A 99 -13.97 -2.98 8.38
CA ALA A 99 -13.43 -4.25 7.88
C ALA A 99 -12.08 -4.56 8.57
N PRO A 100 -11.61 -5.82 8.55
CA PRO A 100 -10.26 -6.16 9.01
C PRO A 100 -9.14 -5.45 8.24
N VAL A 101 -9.40 -5.08 6.98
CA VAL A 101 -8.51 -4.27 6.14
C VAL A 101 -9.21 -3.00 5.73
N VAL A 102 -8.62 -1.85 6.04
CA VAL A 102 -9.18 -0.53 5.68
C VAL A 102 -8.14 0.30 4.94
N THR A 103 -8.59 1.12 4.00
CA THR A 103 -7.70 1.92 3.14
C THR A 103 -8.38 3.21 2.69
N TYR A 104 -7.58 4.15 2.15
CA TYR A 104 -8.07 5.41 1.56
C TYR A 104 -7.96 5.42 0.03
N HIS A 105 -7.49 4.32 -0.56
CA HIS A 105 -7.35 4.17 -2.00
C HIS A 105 -7.73 2.76 -2.39
N GLY A 106 -8.28 2.58 -3.60
CA GLY A 106 -8.54 1.23 -4.08
C GLY A 106 -9.47 1.15 -5.27
N ARG A 107 -9.85 -0.07 -5.59
CA ARG A 107 -10.66 -0.33 -6.79
C ARG A 107 -11.79 -1.30 -6.54
N ILE A 108 -12.91 -1.06 -7.23
CA ILE A 108 -13.96 -2.05 -7.47
C ILE A 108 -13.77 -2.55 -8.90
N LEU A 109 -13.57 -3.84 -9.06
CA LEU A 109 -13.43 -4.49 -10.37
C LEU A 109 -14.76 -4.41 -11.13
N ASN A 110 -14.66 -4.11 -12.43
CA ASN A 110 -15.79 -4.13 -13.35
C ASN A 110 -15.67 -5.36 -14.25
N PRO A 111 -16.54 -6.38 -14.11
CA PRO A 111 -16.49 -7.58 -14.94
C PRO A 111 -16.83 -7.32 -16.42
N LEU A 112 -17.53 -6.21 -16.70
CA LEU A 112 -17.86 -5.77 -18.06
C LEU A 112 -16.81 -4.80 -18.65
N GLY A 113 -15.72 -4.55 -17.90
CA GLY A 113 -14.64 -3.66 -18.32
C GLY A 113 -13.77 -4.25 -19.43
N ASN A 114 -12.79 -3.47 -19.87
CA ASN A 114 -11.82 -3.94 -20.86
C ASN A 114 -10.84 -4.96 -20.21
N PRO A 115 -10.91 -6.24 -20.58
CA PRO A 115 -10.05 -7.28 -19.99
C PRO A 115 -8.58 -7.17 -20.37
N LYS A 116 -8.23 -6.25 -21.28
CA LYS A 116 -6.87 -6.06 -21.80
C LYS A 116 -6.07 -4.97 -21.08
N SER A 117 -6.60 -4.39 -20.00
CA SER A 117 -5.87 -3.40 -19.23
C SER A 117 -6.40 -3.32 -17.80
N TYR A 118 -5.50 -3.36 -16.82
CA TYR A 118 -5.81 -3.10 -15.43
C TYR A 118 -6.05 -1.60 -15.18
N TYR A 119 -5.20 -0.76 -15.73
CA TYR A 119 -5.27 0.69 -15.49
C TYR A 119 -6.40 1.37 -16.26
N ARG A 120 -6.75 0.85 -17.43
CA ARG A 120 -7.79 1.39 -18.36
C ARG A 120 -8.96 0.45 -18.55
N GLY A 121 -9.10 -0.55 -17.67
CA GLY A 121 -10.13 -1.58 -17.73
C GLY A 121 -11.56 -1.08 -17.39
N GLY A 122 -11.73 0.20 -17.07
CA GLY A 122 -13.03 0.75 -16.67
C GLY A 122 -13.43 0.35 -15.24
N HIS A 123 -12.47 -0.03 -14.39
CA HIS A 123 -12.68 -0.26 -12.96
C HIS A 123 -13.03 1.05 -12.24
N GLN A 124 -13.89 0.97 -11.23
CA GLN A 124 -14.15 2.13 -10.37
C GLN A 124 -12.95 2.36 -9.45
N VAL A 125 -12.32 3.53 -9.53
CA VAL A 125 -11.15 3.90 -8.75
C VAL A 125 -11.55 4.92 -7.71
N TYR A 126 -11.10 4.70 -6.48
CA TYR A 126 -11.16 5.65 -5.38
C TYR A 126 -9.73 6.10 -5.07
N SER A 127 -9.50 7.40 -5.09
CA SER A 127 -8.18 7.97 -4.86
C SER A 127 -8.13 8.65 -3.49
N PHE A 128 -7.06 8.42 -2.73
CA PHE A 128 -6.82 9.13 -1.48
C PHE A 128 -6.64 10.65 -1.64
N LEU A 129 -6.45 11.12 -2.88
CA LEU A 129 -6.36 12.55 -3.23
C LEU A 129 -7.74 13.20 -3.40
N ASP A 130 -8.76 12.39 -3.68
CA ASP A 130 -10.11 12.85 -3.93
C ASP A 130 -10.95 12.79 -2.64
N SER A 131 -12.12 13.42 -2.66
CA SER A 131 -13.09 13.26 -1.57
C SER A 131 -13.92 12.00 -1.76
N CYS A 132 -13.91 11.12 -0.76
CA CYS A 132 -14.72 9.91 -0.72
C CYS A 132 -15.61 9.94 0.54
N PRO A 133 -16.85 10.45 0.44
CA PRO A 133 -17.68 10.71 1.63
C PRO A 133 -18.29 9.46 2.25
N ASN A 134 -18.30 8.33 1.53
CA ASN A 134 -18.96 7.10 1.96
C ASN A 134 -17.96 5.94 2.10
N ALA A 135 -18.16 5.12 3.14
CA ALA A 135 -17.48 3.84 3.24
C ALA A 135 -17.95 2.92 2.10
N THR A 136 -17.02 2.19 1.50
CA THR A 136 -17.30 1.35 0.33
C THR A 136 -16.49 0.06 0.42
N LYS A 137 -17.09 -1.09 0.11
CA LYS A 137 -16.36 -2.37 -0.02
C LYS A 137 -15.52 -2.33 -1.30
N LEU A 138 -14.27 -2.76 -1.18
CA LEU A 138 -13.31 -2.78 -2.28
C LEU A 138 -12.93 -4.21 -2.64
N HIS A 139 -12.49 -4.42 -3.89
CA HIS A 139 -11.84 -5.66 -4.33
C HIS A 139 -10.31 -5.55 -4.21
N ILE A 140 -9.74 -4.39 -4.44
CA ILE A 140 -8.29 -4.14 -4.42
C ILE A 140 -8.03 -2.91 -3.56
N PRO A 141 -7.22 -3.01 -2.48
CA PRO A 141 -6.82 -1.85 -1.69
C PRO A 141 -5.63 -1.13 -2.33
N GLY A 142 -5.42 0.13 -2.03
CA GLY A 142 -4.17 0.83 -2.26
C GLY A 142 -3.25 0.66 -1.07
N THR A 143 -2.16 -0.04 -1.25
CA THR A 143 -1.25 -0.47 -0.18
C THR A 143 -0.32 0.63 0.35
N GLY A 144 -0.37 1.83 -0.22
CA GLY A 144 0.36 2.99 0.30
C GLY A 144 -0.37 3.74 1.42
N VAL A 145 -1.67 3.47 1.63
CA VAL A 145 -2.54 4.17 2.59
C VAL A 145 -3.52 3.20 3.28
N MET A 146 -3.03 2.04 3.68
CA MET A 146 -3.82 0.93 4.19
C MET A 146 -3.46 0.58 5.64
N MET A 147 -4.43 0.10 6.39
CA MET A 147 -4.21 -0.52 7.69
C MET A 147 -4.85 -1.91 7.72
N ILE A 148 -4.11 -2.86 8.27
CA ILE A 148 -4.51 -4.24 8.50
C ILE A 148 -4.65 -4.44 10.01
N ASP A 149 -5.80 -4.88 10.46
CA ASP A 149 -5.98 -5.44 11.80
C ASP A 149 -5.54 -6.90 11.77
N THR A 150 -4.30 -7.17 12.13
CA THR A 150 -3.71 -8.51 11.97
C THR A 150 -4.26 -9.55 12.95
N ASP A 151 -5.06 -9.14 13.93
CA ASP A 151 -5.79 -10.04 14.80
C ASP A 151 -7.10 -10.54 14.16
N LEU A 152 -7.63 -9.80 13.18
CA LEU A 152 -8.91 -10.07 12.52
C LEU A 152 -8.77 -10.47 11.06
N ALA A 153 -7.70 -10.02 10.39
CA ALA A 153 -7.49 -10.27 8.97
C ALA A 153 -6.95 -11.69 8.71
N GLU A 154 -7.59 -12.40 7.80
CA GLU A 154 -7.10 -13.65 7.25
C GLU A 154 -6.32 -13.35 5.96
N ILE A 155 -5.03 -13.65 5.96
CA ILE A 155 -4.12 -13.36 4.85
C ILE A 155 -3.28 -14.59 4.57
N ASP A 156 -3.40 -15.12 3.36
CA ASP A 156 -2.53 -16.17 2.87
C ASP A 156 -1.08 -15.67 2.73
N PRO A 157 -0.09 -16.56 2.69
CA PRO A 157 1.29 -16.16 2.46
C PRO A 157 1.43 -15.27 1.22
N ILE A 158 1.95 -14.06 1.40
CA ILE A 158 2.15 -13.10 0.31
C ILE A 158 3.36 -13.55 -0.50
N PRO A 159 3.17 -13.92 -1.79
CA PRO A 159 4.27 -14.38 -2.62
C PRO A 159 5.22 -13.23 -2.96
N THR A 160 6.50 -13.53 -3.12
CA THR A 160 7.43 -12.59 -3.74
C THR A 160 7.08 -12.40 -5.22
N SER A 161 7.17 -11.17 -5.71
CA SER A 161 6.95 -10.85 -7.11
C SER A 161 8.02 -9.86 -7.57
N PRO A 162 8.62 -10.05 -8.74
CA PRO A 162 9.58 -9.10 -9.30
C PRO A 162 8.91 -7.80 -9.77
N LEU A 163 7.60 -7.72 -9.70
CA LEU A 163 6.81 -6.60 -10.19
C LEU A 163 6.29 -5.76 -9.03
N CYS A 164 6.31 -4.46 -9.25
CA CYS A 164 5.72 -3.50 -8.34
C CYS A 164 4.17 -3.54 -8.45
N MET A 165 3.54 -4.50 -7.79
CA MET A 165 2.10 -4.76 -7.83
C MET A 165 1.53 -5.13 -6.44
N ALA A 166 2.04 -4.52 -5.39
CA ALA A 166 1.65 -4.84 -4.02
C ALA A 166 0.13 -4.87 -3.82
N ASP A 167 -0.60 -3.94 -4.45
CA ASP A 167 -2.06 -3.86 -4.37
C ASP A 167 -2.75 -5.14 -4.87
N LEU A 168 -2.35 -5.64 -6.04
CA LEU A 168 -2.92 -6.84 -6.66
C LEU A 168 -2.50 -8.12 -5.95
N VAL A 169 -1.23 -8.20 -5.57
CA VAL A 169 -0.69 -9.38 -4.85
C VAL A 169 -1.35 -9.50 -3.49
N PHE A 170 -1.46 -8.39 -2.74
CA PHE A 170 -2.15 -8.37 -1.46
C PHE A 170 -3.63 -8.71 -1.60
N ALA A 171 -4.34 -8.14 -2.59
CA ALA A 171 -5.76 -8.43 -2.82
C ALA A 171 -6.02 -9.92 -3.10
N ASN A 172 -5.12 -10.60 -3.80
CA ASN A 172 -5.21 -12.06 -4.02
C ASN A 172 -4.97 -12.86 -2.73
N ALA A 173 -4.04 -12.43 -1.88
CA ALA A 173 -3.71 -13.10 -0.62
C ALA A 173 -4.73 -12.83 0.49
N CYS A 174 -5.36 -11.65 0.53
CA CYS A 174 -6.31 -11.25 1.58
C CYS A 174 -7.64 -11.99 1.44
N GLN A 175 -8.04 -12.78 2.44
CA GLN A 175 -9.32 -13.49 2.48
C GLN A 175 -10.41 -12.73 3.24
N SER A 176 -10.06 -11.60 3.83
CA SER A 176 -10.97 -10.74 4.59
C SER A 176 -11.56 -9.62 3.74
N ASP A 177 -12.64 -9.02 4.25
CA ASP A 177 -13.22 -7.83 3.64
C ASP A 177 -12.26 -6.64 3.68
N ILE A 178 -12.32 -5.83 2.63
CA ILE A 178 -11.54 -4.61 2.46
C ILE A 178 -12.51 -3.42 2.32
N ALA A 179 -12.34 -2.39 3.13
CA ALA A 179 -13.20 -1.21 3.08
C ALA A 179 -12.43 0.09 2.85
N LEU A 180 -13.00 0.95 2.02
CA LEU A 180 -12.62 2.35 1.88
C LEU A 180 -13.10 3.15 3.08
N ILE A 181 -12.20 3.92 3.69
CA ILE A 181 -12.54 4.87 4.76
C ILE A 181 -13.03 6.18 4.13
N PRO A 182 -14.15 6.77 4.60
CA PRO A 182 -14.57 8.11 4.20
C PRO A 182 -13.49 9.15 4.51
N HIS A 183 -13.20 10.04 3.56
CA HIS A 183 -12.19 11.08 3.74
C HIS A 183 -12.42 12.27 2.81
N SER A 184 -11.78 13.39 3.15
CA SER A 184 -11.79 14.62 2.34
C SER A 184 -10.60 14.65 1.39
N GLY A 185 -10.79 15.21 0.21
CA GLY A 185 -9.71 15.43 -0.76
C GLY A 185 -8.62 16.34 -0.19
N GLY A 186 -7.36 16.02 -0.52
CA GLY A 186 -6.20 16.80 -0.07
C GLY A 186 -5.83 16.62 1.41
N TRP A 187 -6.53 15.78 2.17
CA TRP A 187 -6.17 15.44 3.56
C TRP A 187 -4.89 14.61 3.61
N ILE A 188 -4.77 13.56 2.78
CA ILE A 188 -3.52 12.87 2.49
C ILE A 188 -2.89 13.53 1.25
N LYS A 189 -1.58 13.69 1.21
CA LYS A 189 -0.88 14.41 0.13
C LYS A 189 0.21 13.57 -0.49
N ASN A 190 0.39 13.68 -1.80
CA ASN A 190 1.57 13.15 -2.47
C ASN A 190 2.80 14.05 -2.22
N ASN A 191 3.93 13.40 -2.09
CA ASN A 191 5.26 14.00 -2.14
C ASN A 191 5.99 13.42 -3.36
N TYR A 192 5.64 13.91 -4.55
CA TYR A 192 6.12 13.35 -5.81
C TYR A 192 7.64 13.31 -5.91
N VAL A 193 8.16 12.12 -6.23
CA VAL A 193 9.56 11.89 -6.58
C VAL A 193 9.62 11.34 -8.00
N HIS A 194 10.63 11.75 -8.76
CA HIS A 194 10.87 11.17 -10.08
C HIS A 194 11.05 9.65 -10.00
N GLY A 195 10.41 8.92 -10.95
CA GLY A 195 10.54 7.46 -11.03
C GLY A 195 9.49 6.66 -10.25
N CYS A 196 8.39 7.29 -9.80
CA CYS A 196 7.28 6.53 -9.22
C CYS A 196 6.67 5.56 -10.26
N ILE A 197 6.10 4.45 -9.77
CA ILE A 197 5.53 3.37 -10.60
C ILE A 197 4.47 3.90 -11.56
N THR A 198 3.67 4.88 -11.12
CA THR A 198 2.65 5.52 -11.94
C THR A 198 3.20 6.06 -13.25
N SER A 199 4.45 6.57 -13.28
CA SER A 199 5.08 7.07 -14.50
C SER A 199 5.37 5.97 -15.54
N ARG A 200 5.59 4.73 -15.11
CA ARG A 200 5.84 3.58 -16.00
C ARG A 200 4.57 3.13 -16.73
N PHE A 201 3.42 3.26 -16.09
CA PHE A 201 2.13 2.76 -16.61
C PHE A 201 1.24 3.85 -17.24
N THR A 202 1.62 5.11 -17.15
CA THR A 202 0.98 6.19 -17.93
C THR A 202 1.28 6.09 -19.42
N ASN A 203 2.31 5.33 -19.82
CA ASN A 203 2.59 5.02 -21.21
C ASN A 203 1.53 4.07 -21.77
N LYS A 204 0.86 4.47 -22.86
CA LYS A 204 -0.20 3.67 -23.52
C LYS A 204 0.26 2.30 -24.04
N ASN A 205 1.57 2.10 -24.16
CA ASN A 205 2.20 0.86 -24.65
C ASN A 205 2.82 0.02 -23.52
N ALA A 206 2.56 0.33 -22.24
CA ALA A 206 3.05 -0.50 -21.15
C ALA A 206 2.45 -1.90 -21.23
N ASP A 207 3.29 -2.92 -21.07
CA ASP A 207 2.82 -4.30 -20.94
C ASP A 207 2.17 -4.50 -19.57
N GLU A 208 0.88 -4.82 -19.58
CA GLU A 208 0.07 -5.07 -18.38
C GLU A 208 -0.28 -6.56 -18.24
N SER A 209 0.40 -7.46 -18.96
CA SER A 209 0.03 -8.90 -19.01
C SER A 209 -0.03 -9.54 -17.62
N GLU A 210 0.91 -9.23 -16.75
CA GLU A 210 0.95 -9.79 -15.40
C GLU A 210 -0.10 -9.19 -14.48
N GLN A 211 -0.37 -7.88 -14.57
CA GLN A 211 -1.48 -7.24 -13.86
C GLN A 211 -2.81 -7.88 -14.28
N ILE A 212 -2.99 -8.15 -15.56
CA ILE A 212 -4.18 -8.80 -16.10
C ILE A 212 -4.34 -10.21 -15.52
N GLU A 213 -3.27 -10.99 -15.44
CA GLU A 213 -3.31 -12.33 -14.83
C GLU A 213 -3.69 -12.27 -13.33
N GLN A 214 -3.18 -11.32 -12.57
CA GLN A 214 -3.59 -11.12 -11.17
C GLN A 214 -5.06 -10.71 -11.06
N VAL A 215 -5.55 -9.86 -11.95
CA VAL A 215 -6.96 -9.44 -11.99
C VAL A 215 -7.89 -10.62 -12.34
N LYS A 216 -7.49 -11.50 -13.25
CA LYS A 216 -8.28 -12.72 -13.57
C LYS A 216 -8.48 -13.61 -12.34
N LYS A 217 -7.45 -13.77 -11.51
CA LYS A 217 -7.57 -14.51 -10.24
C LYS A 217 -8.59 -13.85 -9.31
N LEU A 218 -8.59 -12.50 -9.23
CA LEU A 218 -9.55 -11.76 -8.43
C LEU A 218 -10.98 -11.87 -8.96
N PHE A 219 -11.19 -11.94 -10.28
CA PHE A 219 -12.52 -12.21 -10.84
C PHE A 219 -13.06 -13.58 -10.39
N ILE A 220 -12.21 -14.60 -10.38
CA ILE A 220 -12.59 -15.93 -9.89
C ILE A 220 -12.90 -15.87 -8.38
N LYS A 221 -12.02 -15.23 -7.60
CA LYS A 221 -12.15 -15.11 -6.14
C LYS A 221 -13.43 -14.41 -5.72
N PHE A 222 -13.86 -13.38 -6.43
CA PHE A 222 -15.04 -12.58 -6.09
C PHE A 222 -16.30 -13.00 -6.88
N GLU A 223 -16.23 -14.06 -7.67
CA GLU A 223 -17.32 -14.58 -8.49
C GLU A 223 -17.94 -13.50 -9.43
N LEU A 224 -17.09 -12.71 -10.08
CA LEU A 224 -17.46 -11.56 -10.93
C LEU A 224 -17.54 -11.94 -12.42
#